data_0824f47f0ec457abe7590bcf5f278806
#
_entry.id   0824f47f0ec457abe7590bcf5f278806
#
_cell.length_a   1.000
_cell.length_b   1.000
_cell.length_c   1.000
_cell.angle_alpha   90.00
_cell.angle_beta   90.00
_cell.angle_gamma   90.00
#
_symmetry.space_group_name_H-M   'P 1'
#
loop_
_entity.id
_entity.type
_entity.pdbx_description
1 polymer ?
#
loop_
_entity_poly.entity_id
_entity_poly.type
_entity_poly.pdbx_seq_one_letter_code
_entity_poly.pdbx_strand_id
1 'polypeptide(L)'
;DWSSDVCSSDLNALNRSVREFNLTKPSKILDKTSEIIIENFSTYEETISDGMDISMCAFNLKTKTLEWAGANNPLWIINKKVITEFKPDKQPIGKFENSKNFTNNYIQLKNGDTIYLFTDGYADQFGGKKGKKFKAANFKQLLLSIQENQMETQSGIIDTAFDNWKGDLEQVDDVCIMGIQVLAL
;
A
#
# COMPACT_ATOMS: atom_id res chain seq x y z
N ASP A 1 -17.03 18.09 -5.58
CA ASP A 1 -16.04 17.74 -4.55
C ASP A 1 -14.77 17.27 -5.24
N TRP A 2 -13.75 18.09 -5.25
CA TRP A 2 -12.53 17.92 -6.07
C TRP A 2 -11.78 16.63 -5.77
N SER A 3 -11.76 16.20 -4.51
CA SER A 3 -11.09 14.97 -4.07
C SER A 3 -11.74 13.70 -4.65
N SER A 4 -13.06 13.70 -4.85
CA SER A 4 -13.77 12.55 -5.42
C SER A 4 -13.48 12.38 -6.92
N ASP A 5 -13.27 13.48 -7.64
CA ASP A 5 -13.01 13.47 -9.09
C ASP A 5 -11.57 12.99 -9.37
N VAL A 6 -10.60 13.38 -8.56
CA VAL A 6 -9.20 12.90 -8.65
C VAL A 6 -9.14 11.40 -8.37
N CYS A 7 -9.72 10.94 -7.27
CA CYS A 7 -9.74 9.52 -6.91
C CYS A 7 -10.42 8.66 -8.00
N SER A 8 -11.51 9.16 -8.61
CA SER A 8 -12.19 8.49 -9.71
C SER A 8 -11.33 8.44 -10.98
N SER A 9 -10.57 9.49 -11.27
CA SER A 9 -9.65 9.53 -12.40
C SER A 9 -8.51 8.53 -12.25
N ASP A 10 -7.93 8.43 -11.06
CA ASP A 10 -6.84 7.51 -10.74
C ASP A 10 -7.26 6.06 -10.83
N LEU A 11 -8.45 5.74 -10.28
CA LEU A 11 -9.03 4.40 -10.40
C LEU A 11 -9.33 4.03 -11.85
N ASN A 12 -9.82 4.97 -12.67
CA ASN A 12 -10.04 4.77 -14.09
C ASN A 12 -8.73 4.52 -14.84
N ALA A 13 -7.67 5.29 -14.56
CA ALA A 13 -6.35 5.09 -15.15
C ALA A 13 -5.78 3.70 -14.84
N LEU A 14 -5.92 3.25 -13.57
CA LEU A 14 -5.52 1.92 -13.14
C LEU A 14 -6.31 0.81 -13.87
N ASN A 15 -7.64 0.93 -13.94
CA ASN A 15 -8.49 -0.01 -14.66
C ASN A 15 -8.15 -0.09 -16.15
N ARG A 16 -7.89 1.05 -16.80
CA ARG A 16 -7.46 1.11 -18.20
C ARG A 16 -6.13 0.39 -18.40
N SER A 17 -5.15 0.60 -17.54
CA SER A 17 -3.85 -0.05 -17.60
C SER A 17 -3.97 -1.58 -17.60
N VAL A 18 -4.88 -2.12 -16.78
CA VAL A 18 -5.10 -3.58 -16.71
C VAL A 18 -5.98 -4.08 -17.86
N ARG A 19 -7.11 -3.43 -18.16
CA ARG A 19 -8.13 -3.96 -19.07
C ARG A 19 -7.90 -3.62 -20.53
N GLU A 20 -7.47 -2.37 -20.84
CA GLU A 20 -7.27 -1.93 -22.22
C GLU A 20 -5.87 -2.32 -22.72
N PHE A 21 -4.84 -2.17 -21.87
CA PHE A 21 -3.47 -2.50 -22.22
C PHE A 21 -3.06 -3.93 -21.86
N ASN A 22 -3.96 -4.73 -21.25
CA ASN A 22 -3.74 -6.12 -20.86
C ASN A 22 -2.46 -6.34 -20.04
N LEU A 23 -2.11 -5.37 -19.21
CA LEU A 23 -0.93 -5.46 -18.35
C LEU A 23 -1.25 -6.31 -17.12
N THR A 24 -0.33 -7.20 -16.77
CA THR A 24 -0.44 -8.10 -15.61
C THR A 24 0.70 -7.92 -14.60
N LYS A 25 1.79 -7.28 -15.01
CA LYS A 25 2.97 -7.05 -14.18
C LYS A 25 2.78 -5.77 -13.37
N PRO A 26 2.84 -5.80 -12.01
CA PRO A 26 2.59 -4.64 -11.17
C PRO A 26 3.35 -3.39 -11.59
N SER A 27 4.68 -3.48 -11.78
CA SER A 27 5.47 -2.31 -12.19
C SER A 27 5.00 -1.69 -13.50
N LYS A 28 4.61 -2.53 -14.48
CA LYS A 28 4.12 -2.04 -15.79
C LYS A 28 2.73 -1.42 -15.71
N ILE A 29 1.91 -1.92 -14.79
CA ILE A 29 0.62 -1.31 -14.49
C ILE A 29 0.84 0.09 -13.89
N LEU A 30 1.76 0.21 -12.90
CA LEU A 30 2.07 1.50 -12.28
C LEU A 30 2.70 2.47 -13.29
N ASP A 31 3.66 2.02 -14.12
CA ASP A 31 4.24 2.83 -15.20
C ASP A 31 3.14 3.41 -16.11
N LYS A 32 2.24 2.53 -16.60
CA LYS A 32 1.17 2.95 -17.53
C LYS A 32 0.11 3.82 -16.87
N THR A 33 -0.23 3.53 -15.63
CA THR A 33 -1.16 4.35 -14.86
C THR A 33 -0.61 5.77 -14.69
N SER A 34 0.68 5.91 -14.37
CA SER A 34 1.36 7.21 -14.28
C SER A 34 1.32 7.98 -15.61
N GLU A 35 1.60 7.30 -16.73
CA GLU A 35 1.49 7.91 -18.07
C GLU A 35 0.08 8.47 -18.33
N ILE A 36 -0.96 7.66 -18.09
CA ILE A 36 -2.35 8.05 -18.32
C ILE A 36 -2.75 9.25 -17.45
N ILE A 37 -2.36 9.23 -16.17
CA ILE A 37 -2.63 10.33 -15.24
C ILE A 37 -1.96 11.62 -15.74
N ILE A 38 -0.68 11.56 -16.10
CA ILE A 38 0.06 12.72 -16.62
C ILE A 38 -0.59 13.26 -17.92
N GLU A 39 -1.00 12.39 -18.85
CA GLU A 39 -1.68 12.76 -20.08
C GLU A 39 -3.01 13.48 -19.79
N ASN A 40 -3.82 12.93 -18.88
CA ASN A 40 -5.12 13.52 -18.52
C ASN A 40 -5.00 14.90 -17.88
N PHE A 41 -4.02 15.12 -17.02
CA PHE A 41 -3.81 16.39 -16.33
C PHE A 41 -2.99 17.40 -17.15
N SER A 42 -2.28 16.99 -18.21
CA SER A 42 -1.54 17.92 -19.08
C SER A 42 -2.44 18.86 -19.87
N THR A 43 -3.73 18.57 -19.96
CA THR A 43 -4.74 19.43 -20.64
C THR A 43 -5.27 20.57 -19.77
N TYR A 44 -4.98 20.57 -18.46
CA TYR A 44 -5.36 21.65 -17.55
C TYR A 44 -4.13 22.54 -17.29
N GLU A 45 -4.27 23.85 -17.45
CA GLU A 45 -3.18 24.84 -17.26
C GLU A 45 -2.66 24.94 -15.82
N GLU A 46 -3.29 24.29 -14.86
CA GLU A 46 -2.83 24.25 -13.47
C GLU A 46 -1.83 23.11 -13.27
N THR A 47 -0.68 23.45 -12.68
CA THR A 47 0.35 22.51 -12.25
C THR A 47 -0.15 21.69 -11.05
N ILE A 48 -1.04 20.72 -11.30
CA ILE A 48 -1.45 19.78 -10.27
C ILE A 48 -0.26 18.85 -10.02
N SER A 49 0.29 18.98 -8.84
CA SER A 49 1.39 18.13 -8.34
C SER A 49 0.86 16.96 -7.49
N ASP A 50 -0.41 16.58 -7.71
CA ASP A 50 -0.99 15.47 -6.96
C ASP A 50 -0.52 14.15 -7.54
N GLY A 51 -0.08 13.28 -6.64
CA GLY A 51 0.38 11.93 -6.96
C GLY A 51 -0.28 10.91 -6.04
N MET A 52 -0.53 9.72 -6.55
CA MET A 52 -1.12 8.63 -5.79
C MET A 52 -0.03 7.69 -5.26
N ASP A 53 -0.07 7.39 -3.96
CA ASP A 53 0.75 6.37 -3.33
C ASP A 53 0.03 5.03 -3.37
N ILE A 54 0.71 3.99 -3.85
CA ILE A 54 0.10 2.67 -4.03
C ILE A 54 1.10 1.53 -3.78
N SER A 55 0.60 0.44 -3.24
CA SER A 55 1.30 -0.85 -3.14
C SER A 55 0.48 -1.89 -3.92
N MET A 56 1.06 -2.46 -4.98
CA MET A 56 0.37 -3.38 -5.88
C MET A 56 1.01 -4.74 -5.93
N CYS A 57 0.17 -5.78 -5.82
CA CYS A 57 0.57 -7.19 -5.91
C CYS A 57 -0.16 -7.92 -7.03
N ALA A 58 0.57 -8.82 -7.69
CA ALA A 58 -0.01 -9.89 -8.52
C ALA A 58 0.42 -11.25 -7.96
N PHE A 59 -0.54 -12.07 -7.59
CA PHE A 59 -0.30 -13.34 -6.93
C PHE A 59 -0.61 -14.53 -7.84
N ASN A 60 0.38 -15.39 -8.06
CA ASN A 60 0.18 -16.66 -8.77
C ASN A 60 -0.08 -17.77 -7.73
N LEU A 61 -1.35 -18.20 -7.66
CA LEU A 61 -1.80 -19.22 -6.70
C LEU A 61 -1.14 -20.59 -6.93
N LYS A 62 -0.82 -20.95 -8.18
CA LYS A 62 -0.23 -22.26 -8.51
C LYS A 62 1.23 -22.35 -8.10
N THR A 63 1.99 -21.31 -8.33
CA THR A 63 3.44 -21.27 -8.06
C THR A 63 3.76 -20.66 -6.70
N LYS A 64 2.78 -20.05 -6.01
CA LYS A 64 2.96 -19.24 -4.80
C LYS A 64 4.00 -18.15 -4.98
N THR A 65 4.05 -17.55 -6.17
CA THR A 65 4.90 -16.40 -6.43
C THR A 65 4.07 -15.12 -6.36
N LEU A 66 4.65 -14.11 -5.72
CA LEU A 66 4.12 -12.77 -5.64
C LEU A 66 5.01 -11.84 -6.47
N GLU A 67 4.42 -11.12 -7.40
CA GLU A 67 5.04 -9.95 -8.01
C GLU A 67 4.53 -8.71 -7.29
N TRP A 68 5.41 -7.78 -7.00
CA TRP A 68 5.06 -6.55 -6.29
C TRP A 68 5.79 -5.34 -6.84
N ALA A 69 5.09 -4.20 -6.86
CA ALA A 69 5.65 -2.87 -7.08
C ALA A 69 4.97 -1.87 -6.13
N GLY A 70 5.72 -0.90 -5.64
CA GLY A 70 5.22 0.13 -4.72
C GLY A 70 5.65 1.52 -5.13
N ALA A 71 4.70 2.46 -5.11
CA ALA A 71 4.89 3.90 -5.15
C ALA A 71 4.73 4.42 -3.72
N ASN A 72 5.81 4.83 -3.07
CA ASN A 72 5.95 5.26 -1.67
C ASN A 72 5.49 4.25 -0.60
N ASN A 73 4.48 3.43 -0.87
CA ASN A 73 3.95 2.44 0.09
C ASN A 73 4.71 1.12 0.04
N PRO A 74 5.28 0.64 1.15
CA PRO A 74 6.06 -0.60 1.21
C PRO A 74 5.17 -1.85 1.25
N LEU A 75 5.81 -3.01 1.08
CA LEU A 75 5.24 -4.32 1.36
C LEU A 75 5.98 -4.94 2.55
N TRP A 76 5.25 -5.49 3.52
CA TRP A 76 5.84 -6.29 4.59
C TRP A 76 5.35 -7.74 4.51
N ILE A 77 6.30 -8.67 4.66
CA ILE A 77 6.00 -10.09 4.77
C ILE A 77 6.53 -10.58 6.12
N ILE A 78 5.66 -11.22 6.89
CA ILE A 78 6.00 -11.76 8.20
C ILE A 78 5.93 -13.28 8.16
N ASN A 79 7.00 -13.92 8.59
CA ASN A 79 7.05 -15.37 8.82
C ASN A 79 7.87 -15.64 10.08
N LYS A 80 7.37 -16.52 10.96
CA LYS A 80 8.06 -16.92 12.21
C LYS A 80 8.58 -15.71 13.00
N LYS A 81 7.76 -14.68 13.13
CA LYS A 81 8.09 -13.42 13.84
C LYS A 81 9.26 -12.61 13.23
N VAL A 82 9.58 -12.85 11.97
CA VAL A 82 10.57 -12.07 11.22
C VAL A 82 9.85 -11.27 10.17
N ILE A 83 10.07 -9.95 10.14
CA ILE A 83 9.55 -9.05 9.10
C ILE A 83 10.60 -8.92 8.00
N THR A 84 10.19 -9.21 6.77
CA THR A 84 10.92 -8.83 5.56
C THR A 84 10.22 -7.63 4.94
N GLU A 85 10.91 -6.51 4.84
CA GLU A 85 10.40 -5.28 4.24
C GLU A 85 10.91 -5.14 2.81
N PHE A 86 9.98 -4.99 1.87
CA PHE A 86 10.27 -4.60 0.49
C PHE A 86 10.03 -3.10 0.36
N LYS A 87 11.11 -2.37 0.03
CA LYS A 87 11.06 -0.91 -0.07
C LYS A 87 10.45 -0.49 -1.39
N PRO A 88 9.54 0.49 -1.38
CA PRO A 88 8.95 1.05 -2.59
C PRO A 88 9.94 1.93 -3.34
N ASP A 89 9.63 2.23 -4.59
CA ASP A 89 10.22 3.37 -5.27
C ASP A 89 9.74 4.66 -4.60
N LYS A 90 10.67 5.59 -4.35
CA LYS A 90 10.37 6.86 -3.68
C LYS A 90 9.85 7.89 -4.67
N GLN A 91 8.74 7.58 -5.24
CA GLN A 91 7.98 8.43 -6.15
C GLN A 91 6.50 8.03 -6.11
N PRO A 92 5.57 8.98 -6.24
CA PRO A 92 4.16 8.69 -6.42
C PRO A 92 3.88 8.26 -7.86
N ILE A 93 2.66 7.81 -8.12
CA ILE A 93 2.12 7.72 -9.47
C ILE A 93 1.64 9.13 -9.86
N GLY A 94 2.01 9.59 -11.07
CA GLY A 94 1.70 10.94 -11.56
C GLY A 94 2.94 11.75 -11.87
N LYS A 95 2.78 13.08 -11.92
CA LYS A 95 3.88 14.00 -12.27
C LYS A 95 4.85 14.14 -11.11
N PHE A 96 6.07 13.66 -11.32
CA PHE A 96 7.15 13.75 -10.33
C PHE A 96 8.46 14.08 -10.99
N GLU A 97 9.25 14.96 -10.38
CA GLU A 97 10.56 15.36 -10.88
C GLU A 97 11.54 14.18 -10.84
N ASN A 98 12.20 13.89 -11.97
CA ASN A 98 13.10 12.74 -12.12
C ASN A 98 12.43 11.36 -11.92
N SER A 99 11.15 11.22 -12.29
CA SER A 99 10.46 9.93 -12.26
C SER A 99 11.20 8.86 -13.08
N LYS A 100 11.13 7.62 -12.60
CA LYS A 100 11.72 6.43 -13.22
C LYS A 100 10.67 5.34 -13.34
N ASN A 101 10.93 4.34 -14.18
CA ASN A 101 10.08 3.16 -14.21
C ASN A 101 10.07 2.46 -12.86
N PHE A 102 8.89 1.99 -12.44
CA PHE A 102 8.72 1.27 -11.18
C PHE A 102 9.44 -0.09 -11.20
N THR A 103 10.00 -0.44 -10.06
CA THR A 103 10.73 -1.69 -9.85
C THR A 103 9.74 -2.84 -9.61
N ASN A 104 9.89 -3.95 -10.37
CA ASN A 104 9.11 -5.16 -10.11
C ASN A 104 9.90 -6.13 -9.25
N ASN A 105 9.36 -6.51 -8.11
CA ASN A 105 9.95 -7.48 -7.21
C ASN A 105 9.28 -8.84 -7.38
N TYR A 106 10.07 -9.91 -7.43
CA TYR A 106 9.60 -11.29 -7.50
C TYR A 106 9.88 -11.97 -6.18
N ILE A 107 8.85 -12.50 -5.56
CA ILE A 107 8.91 -13.04 -4.21
C ILE A 107 8.33 -14.45 -4.21
N GLN A 108 9.15 -15.44 -3.80
CA GLN A 108 8.67 -16.80 -3.57
C GLN A 108 8.07 -16.87 -2.17
N LEU A 109 6.76 -17.05 -2.09
CA LEU A 109 6.05 -17.17 -0.83
C LEU A 109 6.15 -18.59 -0.26
N LYS A 110 6.11 -18.67 1.07
CA LYS A 110 6.14 -19.90 1.85
C LYS A 110 4.86 -20.05 2.66
N ASN A 111 4.54 -21.28 3.03
CA ASN A 111 3.43 -21.52 3.96
C ASN A 111 3.69 -20.77 5.28
N GLY A 112 2.65 -20.11 5.78
CA GLY A 112 2.73 -19.32 7.00
C GLY A 112 3.24 -17.88 6.79
N ASP A 113 3.59 -17.48 5.55
CA ASP A 113 3.84 -16.07 5.26
C ASP A 113 2.54 -15.27 5.43
N THR A 114 2.64 -14.15 6.12
CA THR A 114 1.58 -13.15 6.17
C THR A 114 2.04 -11.89 5.48
N ILE A 115 1.31 -11.48 4.46
CA ILE A 115 1.58 -10.30 3.62
C ILE A 115 0.77 -9.14 4.16
N TYR A 116 1.38 -7.97 4.33
CA TYR A 116 0.68 -6.72 4.69
C TYR A 116 0.95 -5.64 3.67
N LEU A 117 -0.13 -5.11 3.10
CA LEU A 117 -0.20 -3.89 2.30
C LEU A 117 -0.93 -2.85 3.12
N PHE A 118 -0.46 -1.62 3.15
CA PHE A 118 -1.05 -0.58 4.00
C PHE A 118 -0.68 0.81 3.51
N THR A 119 -1.52 1.79 3.87
CA THR A 119 -1.22 3.23 3.74
C THR A 119 -0.43 3.70 4.95
N ASP A 120 0.22 4.84 4.85
CA ASP A 120 1.01 5.42 5.95
C ASP A 120 0.16 6.00 7.08
N GLY A 121 -1.13 6.26 6.85
CA GLY A 121 -2.06 6.87 7.82
C GLY A 121 -2.06 6.22 9.19
N TYR A 122 -1.92 4.88 9.27
CA TYR A 122 -1.83 4.19 10.56
C TYR A 122 -0.58 4.58 11.35
N ALA A 123 0.57 4.59 10.69
CA ALA A 123 1.85 4.92 11.32
C ALA A 123 1.96 6.43 11.64
N ASP A 124 1.30 7.25 10.85
CA ASP A 124 1.34 8.70 10.96
C ASP A 124 0.28 9.28 11.91
N GLN A 125 -0.68 8.46 12.36
CA GLN A 125 -1.69 8.89 13.32
C GLN A 125 -1.07 9.40 14.62
N PHE A 126 -1.48 10.60 15.02
CA PHE A 126 -1.12 11.18 16.30
C PHE A 126 -1.97 10.61 17.42
N GLY A 127 -1.36 10.36 18.58
CA GLY A 127 -2.09 9.79 19.71
C GLY A 127 -1.23 9.57 20.95
N GLY A 128 -1.78 8.77 21.88
CA GLY A 128 -1.17 8.46 23.15
C GLY A 128 -1.06 9.69 24.06
N LYS A 129 -0.57 9.48 25.29
CA LYS A 129 -0.49 10.53 26.32
C LYS A 129 0.33 11.78 25.93
N LYS A 130 1.18 11.68 24.92
CA LYS A 130 2.10 12.75 24.48
C LYS A 130 1.74 13.32 23.11
N GLY A 131 0.64 12.92 22.48
CA GLY A 131 0.22 13.37 21.15
C GLY A 131 1.30 13.18 20.08
N LYS A 132 1.97 12.01 20.04
CA LYS A 132 3.03 11.72 19.05
C LYS A 132 2.51 10.80 17.96
N LYS A 133 3.19 10.78 16.80
CA LYS A 133 2.92 9.78 15.76
C LYS A 133 3.12 8.36 16.30
N PHE A 134 2.27 7.41 15.85
CA PHE A 134 2.39 5.99 16.20
C PHE A 134 3.72 5.40 15.75
N LYS A 135 4.14 5.71 14.55
CA LYS A 135 5.36 5.31 13.86
C LYS A 135 5.37 3.86 13.36
N ALA A 136 6.02 3.65 12.23
CA ALA A 136 6.20 2.33 11.61
C ALA A 136 6.85 1.29 12.54
N ALA A 137 7.73 1.71 13.46
CA ALA A 137 8.36 0.80 14.43
C ALA A 137 7.34 0.16 15.38
N ASN A 138 6.40 0.95 15.91
CA ASN A 138 5.33 0.43 16.77
C ASN A 138 4.35 -0.43 15.97
N PHE A 139 4.06 -0.05 14.72
CA PHE A 139 3.20 -0.85 13.85
C PHE A 139 3.82 -2.23 13.56
N LYS A 140 5.13 -2.28 13.29
CA LYS A 140 5.86 -3.55 13.15
C LYS A 140 5.75 -4.42 14.40
N GLN A 141 5.93 -3.84 15.58
CA GLN A 141 5.81 -4.56 16.86
C GLN A 141 4.39 -5.09 17.08
N LEU A 142 3.38 -4.29 16.80
CA LEU A 142 1.97 -4.71 16.87
C LEU A 142 1.74 -5.92 15.96
N LEU A 143 2.09 -5.83 14.68
CA LEU A 143 1.91 -6.93 13.73
C LEU A 143 2.65 -8.20 14.15
N LEU A 144 3.88 -8.08 14.66
CA LEU A 144 4.63 -9.23 15.19
C LEU A 144 3.95 -9.87 16.40
N SER A 145 3.33 -9.09 17.27
CA SER A 145 2.70 -9.58 18.50
C SER A 145 1.43 -10.39 18.25
N ILE A 146 0.77 -10.18 17.10
CA ILE A 146 -0.54 -10.77 16.78
C ILE A 146 -0.46 -11.93 15.78
N GLN A 147 0.73 -12.35 15.34
CA GLN A 147 0.91 -13.35 14.27
C GLN A 147 0.33 -14.72 14.58
N GLU A 148 0.15 -15.07 15.85
CA GLU A 148 -0.44 -16.35 16.27
C GLU A 148 -1.98 -16.36 16.17
N ASN A 149 -2.59 -15.19 15.94
CA ASN A 149 -4.04 -15.08 15.81
C ASN A 149 -4.49 -15.31 14.35
N GLN A 150 -5.75 -15.72 14.18
CA GLN A 150 -6.40 -15.78 12.88
C GLN A 150 -6.54 -14.36 12.30
N MET A 151 -6.61 -14.23 10.96
CA MET A 151 -6.61 -12.94 10.27
C MET A 151 -7.77 -12.02 10.71
N GLU A 152 -8.96 -12.57 10.95
CA GLU A 152 -10.11 -11.82 11.46
C GLU A 152 -9.84 -11.23 12.86
N THR A 153 -9.20 -12.02 13.72
CA THR A 153 -8.79 -11.56 15.06
C THR A 153 -7.70 -10.50 14.96
N GLN A 154 -6.73 -10.67 14.06
CA GLN A 154 -5.69 -9.68 13.82
C GLN A 154 -6.29 -8.33 13.40
N SER A 155 -7.28 -8.34 12.48
CA SER A 155 -7.99 -7.12 12.05
C SER A 155 -8.61 -6.39 13.23
N GLY A 156 -9.35 -7.07 14.10
CA GLY A 156 -9.97 -6.46 15.28
C GLY A 156 -8.95 -5.90 16.28
N ILE A 157 -7.80 -6.57 16.46
CA ILE A 157 -6.74 -6.07 17.35
C ILE A 157 -6.10 -4.80 16.76
N ILE A 158 -5.84 -4.77 15.45
CA ILE A 158 -5.26 -3.63 14.74
C ILE A 158 -6.19 -2.42 14.86
N ASP A 159 -7.48 -2.60 14.61
CA ASP A 159 -8.51 -1.57 14.71
C ASP A 159 -8.61 -1.00 16.14
N THR A 160 -8.76 -1.89 17.12
CA THR A 160 -8.79 -1.51 18.55
C THR A 160 -7.51 -0.76 18.98
N ALA A 161 -6.34 -1.19 18.51
CA ALA A 161 -5.08 -0.54 18.83
C ALA A 161 -4.98 0.86 18.23
N PHE A 162 -5.52 1.05 17.02
CA PHE A 162 -5.60 2.35 16.37
C PHE A 162 -6.48 3.32 17.15
N ASP A 163 -7.70 2.90 17.50
CA ASP A 163 -8.65 3.73 18.26
C ASP A 163 -8.12 4.10 19.65
N ASN A 164 -7.54 3.13 20.36
CA ASN A 164 -6.91 3.39 21.65
C ASN A 164 -5.72 4.36 21.56
N TRP A 165 -4.95 4.30 20.45
CA TRP A 165 -3.87 5.24 20.23
C TRP A 165 -4.36 6.63 19.89
N LYS A 166 -5.27 6.73 18.93
CA LYS A 166 -5.88 7.98 18.47
C LYS A 166 -6.60 8.70 19.62
N GLY A 167 -7.36 7.95 20.41
CA GLY A 167 -8.22 8.51 21.47
C GLY A 167 -9.20 9.53 20.88
N ASP A 168 -9.28 10.70 21.51
CA ASP A 168 -10.18 11.79 21.10
C ASP A 168 -9.60 12.67 19.98
N LEU A 169 -8.40 12.37 19.46
CA LEU A 169 -7.81 13.14 18.36
C LEU A 169 -8.46 12.77 17.02
N GLU A 170 -8.43 13.72 16.08
CA GLU A 170 -8.89 13.49 14.72
C GLU A 170 -7.97 12.52 13.98
N GLN A 171 -8.54 11.76 13.08
CA GLN A 171 -7.77 10.96 12.12
C GLN A 171 -7.15 11.91 11.11
N VAL A 172 -5.83 11.80 10.91
CA VAL A 172 -5.07 12.73 10.07
C VAL A 172 -4.97 12.31 8.62
N ASP A 173 -5.18 11.03 8.33
CA ASP A 173 -5.06 10.47 6.98
C ASP A 173 -5.90 9.19 6.83
N ASP A 174 -6.13 8.74 5.58
CA ASP A 174 -6.83 7.51 5.28
C ASP A 174 -6.03 6.28 5.72
N VAL A 175 -6.67 5.42 6.48
CA VAL A 175 -6.08 4.18 6.99
C VAL A 175 -6.66 2.99 6.27
N CYS A 176 -5.83 2.32 5.48
CA CYS A 176 -6.16 1.04 4.86
C CYS A 176 -5.06 0.02 5.17
N ILE A 177 -5.46 -1.15 5.67
CA ILE A 177 -4.53 -2.28 5.93
C ILE A 177 -5.15 -3.55 5.35
N MET A 178 -4.41 -4.21 4.49
CA MET A 178 -4.78 -5.51 3.94
C MET A 178 -3.79 -6.57 4.43
N GLY A 179 -4.27 -7.59 5.12
CA GLY A 179 -3.50 -8.75 5.53
C GLY A 179 -3.92 -10.01 4.78
N ILE A 180 -2.96 -10.77 4.25
CA ILE A 180 -3.18 -12.01 3.52
C ILE A 180 -2.26 -13.09 4.06
N GLN A 181 -2.81 -14.19 4.56
CA GLN A 181 -2.03 -15.33 5.04
C GLN A 181 -1.93 -16.44 3.98
N VAL A 182 -0.72 -16.91 3.72
CA VAL A 182 -0.44 -18.03 2.80
C VAL A 182 -0.58 -19.33 3.55
N LEU A 183 -1.67 -20.03 3.30
CA LEU A 183 -1.94 -21.34 3.90
C LEU A 183 -1.30 -22.48 3.10
N ALA A 184 -1.10 -23.63 3.76
CA ALA A 184 -0.82 -24.87 3.08
C ALA A 184 -2.05 -25.29 2.25
N LEU A 185 -1.84 -25.64 0.98
CA LEU A 185 -2.84 -26.33 0.16
C LEU A 185 -2.80 -27.81 0.50
#